data_9eeacb7a8acb46451b92ff45065fb206
#
_entry.id   9eeacb7a8acb46451b92ff45065fb206
#
_cell.length_a   1.000
_cell.length_b   1.000
_cell.length_c   1.000
_cell.angle_alpha   90.00
_cell.angle_beta   90.00
_cell.angle_gamma   90.00
#
_symmetry.space_group_name_H-M   'P 1'
#
loop_
_entity.id
_entity.type
_entity.pdbx_description
1 polymer ?
#
loop_
_entity_poly.entity_id
_entity_poly.type
_entity_poly.pdbx_seq_one_letter_code
_entity_poly.pdbx_strand_id
1 'polypeptide(L)'
;MPHKMIEHIEQSPNGDDYREKLVAAEHGLRGDTVGITRIITMILALCWSLFQLASASILLLDTVYIRAIHLAFAISLVYFNIPMIKISGTSWRWDLRILLAMNRVTILDYLLGIIAAVSALYIVLDYEGIASRAGVPTTRDIIFGLMLVVLLLEATRRVIGPALPIIASIFILYVFTGPHLPDFLAFKGASLSRFISQMTMDTEGIYGVPLHVSATVVFLFVLFGTMLERAGGGNFFIQLAISGLGRFRGGAAKAAVLGSALTGVVSGSSIANVVTTGTFTIPLMKKVGYPPEKAAAVEVASSINGQLAPPVMGAAAFIIAEYVNVPYIEVAKAAAIPAFAAYAGLLWITHVEACKLGLRGLSKSELPSFWTTLKEGLHFLIPICMLLYELIIMQHSAEMSVFRAIVVLALIMLGQPVVKAFVHKKSKRKALK
;
A
#
# COMPACT_ATOMS: atom_id res chain seq x y z
N MET A 1 19.19 -21.42 -1.49
CA MET A 1 17.89 -21.39 -2.17
C MET A 1 17.60 -20.12 -3.00
N PRO A 2 18.25 -18.96 -2.81
CA PRO A 2 18.03 -17.77 -3.64
C PRO A 2 18.50 -17.95 -5.10
N HIS A 3 19.58 -18.69 -5.33
CA HIS A 3 20.17 -18.79 -6.67
C HIS A 3 19.30 -19.53 -7.70
N LYS A 4 18.60 -20.59 -7.31
CA LYS A 4 17.68 -21.33 -8.21
C LYS A 4 16.40 -20.56 -8.53
N MET A 5 16.02 -19.61 -7.68
CA MET A 5 14.85 -18.76 -7.88
C MET A 5 15.15 -17.68 -8.95
N ILE A 6 16.39 -17.21 -9.01
CA ILE A 6 16.85 -16.20 -9.98
C ILE A 6 16.93 -16.76 -11.40
N GLU A 7 17.36 -18.02 -11.58
CA GLU A 7 17.42 -18.67 -12.91
C GLU A 7 16.03 -18.91 -13.53
N HIS A 8 14.99 -19.13 -12.71
CA HIS A 8 13.60 -19.24 -13.21
C HIS A 8 12.98 -17.89 -13.61
N ILE A 9 13.55 -16.78 -13.18
CA ILE A 9 13.07 -15.42 -13.42
C ILE A 9 13.35 -14.99 -14.89
N GLU A 10 14.49 -15.41 -15.44
CA GLU A 10 14.90 -15.05 -16.79
C GLU A 10 14.10 -15.76 -17.89
N GLN A 11 13.28 -16.76 -17.54
CA GLN A 11 12.56 -17.61 -18.50
C GLN A 11 11.03 -17.49 -18.45
N SER A 12 10.45 -16.60 -17.63
CA SER A 12 9.00 -16.48 -17.52
C SER A 12 8.40 -15.53 -18.58
N PRO A 13 7.44 -15.98 -19.40
CA PRO A 13 6.81 -15.15 -20.45
C PRO A 13 5.88 -14.06 -19.93
N ASN A 14 5.54 -14.05 -18.64
CA ASN A 14 4.57 -13.12 -18.03
C ASN A 14 5.17 -12.38 -16.82
N GLY A 15 5.74 -11.21 -17.06
CA GLY A 15 6.28 -10.34 -16.00
C GLY A 15 5.27 -9.95 -14.91
N ASP A 16 3.98 -9.92 -15.20
CA ASP A 16 2.93 -9.55 -14.26
C ASP A 16 2.65 -10.65 -13.23
N ASP A 17 2.62 -11.92 -13.63
CA ASP A 17 2.46 -13.08 -12.73
C ASP A 17 3.63 -13.18 -11.72
N TYR A 18 4.83 -12.84 -12.19
CA TYR A 18 6.02 -12.82 -11.33
C TYR A 18 5.98 -11.70 -10.28
N ARG A 19 5.53 -10.51 -10.67
CA ARG A 19 5.34 -9.37 -9.75
C ARG A 19 4.34 -9.70 -8.66
N GLU A 20 3.19 -10.28 -9.02
CA GLU A 20 2.18 -10.69 -8.05
C GLU A 20 2.73 -11.71 -7.05
N LYS A 21 3.53 -12.67 -7.52
CA LYS A 21 4.19 -13.67 -6.65
C LYS A 21 5.23 -13.04 -5.71
N LEU A 22 5.99 -12.03 -6.16
CA LEU A 22 6.93 -11.31 -5.30
C LEU A 22 6.20 -10.51 -4.21
N VAL A 23 5.17 -9.75 -4.58
CA VAL A 23 4.33 -9.01 -3.63
C VAL A 23 3.67 -9.95 -2.64
N ALA A 24 3.11 -11.06 -3.11
CA ALA A 24 2.49 -12.08 -2.27
C ALA A 24 3.49 -12.72 -1.30
N ALA A 25 4.71 -13.02 -1.76
CA ALA A 25 5.76 -13.60 -0.93
C ALA A 25 6.25 -12.64 0.16
N GLU A 26 6.38 -11.36 -0.15
CA GLU A 26 6.82 -10.34 0.80
C GLU A 26 5.78 -10.08 1.88
N HIS A 27 4.52 -9.91 1.50
CA HIS A 27 3.43 -9.74 2.45
C HIS A 27 3.05 -11.04 3.16
N GLY A 28 3.68 -12.17 2.78
CA GLY A 28 3.40 -13.49 3.34
C GLY A 28 1.98 -13.96 3.08
N LEU A 29 1.41 -13.52 1.97
CA LEU A 29 0.11 -13.97 1.52
C LEU A 29 0.11 -15.48 1.27
N ARG A 30 -1.02 -16.12 1.48
CA ARG A 30 -1.23 -17.50 1.03
C ARG A 30 -1.01 -17.53 -0.48
N GLY A 31 -0.32 -18.56 -0.98
CA GLY A 31 -0.24 -18.81 -2.41
C GLY A 31 -1.65 -18.87 -3.01
N ASP A 32 -1.76 -19.04 -4.33
CA ASP A 32 -3.05 -19.01 -5.06
C ASP A 32 -4.14 -19.75 -4.30
N THR A 33 -5.02 -18.97 -3.63
CA THR A 33 -6.20 -19.53 -2.98
C THR A 33 -7.13 -20.06 -4.06
N VAL A 34 -7.43 -21.36 -4.03
CA VAL A 34 -8.25 -22.04 -5.04
C VAL A 34 -9.68 -22.21 -4.53
N GLY A 35 -10.66 -22.11 -5.42
CA GLY A 35 -12.05 -22.44 -5.14
C GLY A 35 -12.84 -21.34 -4.43
N ILE A 36 -13.72 -21.73 -3.50
CA ILE A 36 -14.67 -20.85 -2.80
C ILE A 36 -13.97 -19.74 -2.02
N THR A 37 -12.82 -20.02 -1.41
CA THR A 37 -12.04 -19.02 -0.66
C THR A 37 -11.65 -17.82 -1.52
N ARG A 38 -11.18 -18.06 -2.76
CA ARG A 38 -10.83 -16.99 -3.70
C ARG A 38 -12.04 -16.11 -4.01
N ILE A 39 -13.21 -16.72 -4.18
CA ILE A 39 -14.46 -15.98 -4.47
C ILE A 39 -14.84 -15.13 -3.25
N ILE A 40 -14.79 -15.68 -2.04
CA ILE A 40 -15.13 -14.96 -0.80
C ILE A 40 -14.19 -13.75 -0.61
N THR A 41 -12.87 -13.95 -0.73
CA THR A 41 -11.90 -12.85 -0.54
C THR A 41 -12.06 -11.79 -1.63
N MET A 42 -12.34 -12.17 -2.86
CA MET A 42 -12.59 -11.24 -3.96
C MET A 42 -13.88 -10.44 -3.74
N ILE A 43 -14.97 -11.07 -3.31
CA ILE A 43 -16.22 -10.38 -3.00
C ILE A 43 -16.02 -9.41 -1.83
N LEU A 44 -15.36 -9.84 -0.74
CA LEU A 44 -15.07 -8.98 0.40
C LEU A 44 -14.22 -7.76 0.00
N ALA A 45 -13.18 -7.96 -0.81
CA ALA A 45 -12.33 -6.87 -1.28
C ALA A 45 -13.11 -5.90 -2.19
N LEU A 46 -13.98 -6.44 -3.06
CA LEU A 46 -14.85 -5.62 -3.91
C LEU A 46 -15.86 -4.83 -3.07
N CYS A 47 -16.54 -5.48 -2.13
CA CYS A 47 -17.48 -4.80 -1.23
C CYS A 47 -16.78 -3.70 -0.42
N TRP A 48 -15.57 -3.97 0.07
CA TRP A 48 -14.77 -2.97 0.78
C TRP A 48 -14.44 -1.77 -0.10
N SER A 49 -13.97 -2.01 -1.33
CA SER A 49 -13.65 -0.94 -2.29
C SER A 49 -14.88 -0.11 -2.66
N LEU A 50 -16.02 -0.77 -2.91
CA LEU A 50 -17.27 -0.07 -3.20
C LEU A 50 -17.79 0.72 -1.99
N PHE A 51 -17.68 0.18 -0.79
CA PHE A 51 -18.04 0.88 0.44
C PHE A 51 -17.20 2.15 0.61
N GLN A 52 -15.87 2.07 0.41
CA GLN A 52 -14.99 3.23 0.54
C GLN A 52 -15.24 4.31 -0.53
N LEU A 53 -15.54 3.90 -1.76
CA LEU A 53 -15.94 4.84 -2.81
C LEU A 53 -17.28 5.50 -2.51
N ALA A 54 -18.24 4.74 -1.96
CA ALA A 54 -19.53 5.26 -1.58
C ALA A 54 -19.45 6.23 -0.38
N SER A 55 -18.62 5.92 0.62
CA SER A 55 -18.41 6.79 1.79
C SER A 55 -17.74 8.11 1.42
N ALA A 56 -16.88 8.11 0.41
CA ALA A 56 -16.23 9.33 -0.07
C ALA A 56 -17.16 10.28 -0.86
N SER A 57 -18.33 9.81 -1.31
CA SER A 57 -19.15 10.59 -2.27
C SER A 57 -20.64 10.65 -1.97
N ILE A 58 -21.25 9.54 -1.61
CA ILE A 58 -22.72 9.40 -1.58
C ILE A 58 -23.21 9.10 -0.15
N LEU A 59 -22.44 8.32 0.60
CA LEU A 59 -22.85 7.79 1.89
C LEU A 59 -22.43 8.75 3.00
N LEU A 60 -23.39 9.47 3.57
CA LEU A 60 -23.15 10.34 4.72
C LEU A 60 -23.29 9.50 6.01
N LEU A 61 -22.19 8.86 6.41
CA LEU A 61 -22.11 8.09 7.66
C LEU A 61 -21.27 8.84 8.70
N ASP A 62 -21.58 8.60 9.96
CA ASP A 62 -20.70 9.02 11.06
C ASP A 62 -19.32 8.36 10.90
N THR A 63 -18.28 9.10 11.26
CA THR A 63 -16.88 8.65 11.09
C THR A 63 -16.57 7.38 11.88
N VAL A 64 -17.25 7.12 12.99
CA VAL A 64 -17.11 5.89 13.79
C VAL A 64 -17.59 4.68 12.99
N TYR A 65 -18.69 4.80 12.25
CA TYR A 65 -19.21 3.74 11.37
C TYR A 65 -18.22 3.42 10.26
N ILE A 66 -17.68 4.44 9.59
CA ILE A 66 -16.70 4.27 8.51
C ILE A 66 -15.47 3.53 9.02
N ARG A 67 -14.92 3.94 10.17
CA ARG A 67 -13.75 3.33 10.81
C ARG A 67 -14.00 1.86 11.18
N ALA A 68 -15.12 1.58 11.82
CA ALA A 68 -15.45 0.24 12.29
C ALA A 68 -15.67 -0.74 11.12
N ILE A 69 -16.42 -0.32 10.11
CA ILE A 69 -16.67 -1.13 8.90
C ILE A 69 -15.35 -1.36 8.13
N HIS A 70 -14.53 -0.32 7.98
CA HIS A 70 -13.21 -0.43 7.37
C HIS A 70 -12.33 -1.45 8.11
N LEU A 71 -12.25 -1.34 9.45
CA LEU A 71 -11.48 -2.28 10.27
C LEU A 71 -12.00 -3.71 10.14
N ALA A 72 -13.32 -3.90 10.12
CA ALA A 72 -13.93 -5.21 9.98
C ALA A 72 -13.56 -5.88 8.65
N PHE A 73 -13.59 -5.16 7.53
CA PHE A 73 -13.13 -5.68 6.25
C PHE A 73 -11.62 -5.98 6.25
N ALA A 74 -10.82 -5.05 6.75
CA ALA A 74 -9.36 -5.19 6.79
C ALA A 74 -8.94 -6.42 7.61
N ILE A 75 -9.46 -6.56 8.83
CA ILE A 75 -9.08 -7.64 9.73
C ILE A 75 -9.55 -9.01 9.20
N SER A 76 -10.75 -9.09 8.62
CA SER A 76 -11.27 -10.31 7.98
C SER A 76 -10.37 -10.76 6.85
N LEU A 77 -9.99 -9.85 5.96
CA LEU A 77 -9.12 -10.14 4.82
C LEU A 77 -7.72 -10.56 5.27
N VAL A 78 -7.19 -10.01 6.36
CA VAL A 78 -5.92 -10.47 6.94
C VAL A 78 -6.00 -11.94 7.34
N TYR A 79 -7.04 -12.34 8.08
CA TYR A 79 -7.20 -13.73 8.51
C TYR A 79 -7.40 -14.69 7.34
N PHE A 80 -8.08 -14.26 6.28
CA PHE A 80 -8.35 -15.12 5.12
C PHE A 80 -7.14 -15.22 4.17
N ASN A 81 -6.35 -14.16 4.05
CA ASN A 81 -5.24 -14.13 3.09
C ASN A 81 -3.88 -14.49 3.69
N ILE A 82 -3.68 -14.32 5.01
CA ILE A 82 -2.38 -14.53 5.66
C ILE A 82 -2.46 -15.70 6.65
N PRO A 83 -1.67 -16.78 6.45
CA PRO A 83 -1.69 -17.94 7.33
C PRO A 83 -1.13 -17.61 8.71
N MET A 84 -1.61 -18.33 9.74
CA MET A 84 -1.15 -18.19 11.12
C MET A 84 0.33 -18.47 11.27
N ILE A 85 0.89 -19.45 10.54
CA ILE A 85 2.30 -19.83 10.56
C ILE A 85 2.81 -19.90 9.12
N LYS A 86 3.90 -19.19 8.84
CA LYS A 86 4.65 -19.27 7.60
C LYS A 86 5.62 -20.44 7.68
N ILE A 87 5.24 -21.61 7.14
CA ILE A 87 6.12 -22.79 7.14
C ILE A 87 6.95 -22.78 5.87
N SER A 88 8.24 -22.54 6.03
CA SER A 88 9.25 -22.69 4.99
C SER A 88 9.93 -24.05 5.18
N GLY A 89 9.47 -25.11 4.47
CA GLY A 89 10.15 -26.39 4.47
C GLY A 89 9.26 -27.64 4.58
N THR A 90 9.77 -28.77 4.06
CA THR A 90 9.04 -30.04 3.80
C THR A 90 9.00 -31.03 4.98
N SER A 91 9.36 -30.65 6.20
CA SER A 91 9.68 -31.62 7.25
C SER A 91 8.79 -31.61 8.51
N TRP A 92 7.49 -31.29 8.43
CA TRP A 92 6.62 -31.40 9.60
C TRP A 92 5.50 -32.44 9.44
N ARG A 93 5.12 -33.07 10.60
CA ARG A 93 4.20 -34.21 10.68
C ARG A 93 2.83 -33.88 10.09
N TRP A 94 2.23 -34.86 9.42
CA TRP A 94 1.00 -34.78 8.62
C TRP A 94 -0.22 -34.24 9.38
N ASP A 95 -0.31 -34.48 10.68
CA ASP A 95 -1.51 -34.16 11.47
C ASP A 95 -1.68 -32.63 11.76
N LEU A 96 -0.58 -31.89 11.85
CA LEU A 96 -0.65 -30.43 11.98
C LEU A 96 -0.81 -29.70 10.63
N ARG A 97 -0.53 -30.36 9.51
CA ARG A 97 -0.68 -29.75 8.17
C ARG A 97 -2.14 -29.49 7.79
N ILE A 98 -3.10 -30.25 8.31
CA ILE A 98 -4.53 -30.03 8.06
C ILE A 98 -5.01 -28.79 8.81
N LEU A 99 -4.53 -28.54 10.02
CA LEU A 99 -4.85 -27.34 10.81
C LEU A 99 -4.12 -26.09 10.31
N LEU A 100 -2.95 -26.26 9.67
CA LEU A 100 -2.03 -25.19 9.28
C LEU A 100 -1.84 -25.11 7.76
N ALA A 101 -2.81 -25.61 6.97
CA ALA A 101 -2.69 -25.69 5.51
C ALA A 101 -2.30 -24.34 4.88
N MET A 102 -1.10 -24.27 4.31
CA MET A 102 -0.54 -23.07 3.70
C MET A 102 -1.35 -22.54 2.52
N ASN A 103 -2.00 -23.41 1.75
CA ASN A 103 -2.71 -23.03 0.52
C ASN A 103 -4.24 -23.01 0.66
N ARG A 104 -4.77 -23.27 1.86
CA ARG A 104 -6.22 -23.23 2.13
C ARG A 104 -6.47 -22.48 3.43
N VAL A 105 -7.53 -21.68 3.45
CA VAL A 105 -7.96 -21.03 4.70
C VAL A 105 -8.49 -22.12 5.62
N THR A 106 -7.96 -22.20 6.83
CA THR A 106 -8.43 -23.16 7.83
C THR A 106 -9.78 -22.72 8.38
N ILE A 107 -10.58 -23.66 8.89
CA ILE A 107 -11.84 -23.32 9.57
C ILE A 107 -11.58 -22.37 10.74
N LEU A 108 -10.46 -22.56 11.44
CA LEU A 108 -10.03 -21.67 12.52
C LEU A 108 -9.82 -20.23 12.04
N ASP A 109 -9.18 -20.03 10.88
CA ASP A 109 -8.97 -18.68 10.33
C ASP A 109 -10.28 -18.00 9.92
N TYR A 110 -11.24 -18.78 9.38
CA TYR A 110 -12.59 -18.24 9.12
C TYR A 110 -13.29 -17.81 10.41
N LEU A 111 -13.26 -18.65 11.45
CA LEU A 111 -13.86 -18.33 12.74
C LEU A 111 -13.20 -17.10 13.36
N LEU A 112 -11.87 -17.06 13.42
CA LEU A 112 -11.13 -15.90 13.97
C LEU A 112 -11.41 -14.63 13.18
N GLY A 113 -11.45 -14.70 11.85
CA GLY A 113 -11.77 -13.56 11.00
C GLY A 113 -13.19 -13.02 11.22
N ILE A 114 -14.17 -13.92 11.36
CA ILE A 114 -15.56 -13.52 11.66
C ILE A 114 -15.67 -12.92 13.06
N ILE A 115 -15.08 -13.56 14.07
CA ILE A 115 -15.09 -13.05 15.44
C ILE A 115 -14.41 -11.67 15.52
N ALA A 116 -13.29 -11.51 14.81
CA ALA A 116 -12.59 -10.22 14.75
C ALA A 116 -13.43 -9.14 14.07
N ALA A 117 -14.11 -9.46 12.97
CA ALA A 117 -15.03 -8.54 12.30
C ALA A 117 -16.20 -8.12 13.17
N VAL A 118 -16.85 -9.09 13.85
CA VAL A 118 -17.95 -8.81 14.76
C VAL A 118 -17.48 -7.96 15.93
N SER A 119 -16.29 -8.25 16.49
CA SER A 119 -15.71 -7.44 17.57
C SER A 119 -15.38 -6.01 17.10
N ALA A 120 -14.92 -5.84 15.86
CA ALA A 120 -14.68 -4.51 15.28
C ALA A 120 -15.99 -3.74 15.00
N LEU A 121 -17.06 -4.44 14.65
CA LEU A 121 -18.38 -3.84 14.42
C LEU A 121 -19.16 -3.60 15.69
N TYR A 122 -18.73 -4.13 16.84
CA TYR A 122 -19.45 -4.03 18.10
C TYR A 122 -19.76 -2.59 18.49
N ILE A 123 -18.83 -1.66 18.30
CA ILE A 123 -19.03 -0.23 18.57
C ILE A 123 -20.19 0.38 17.75
N VAL A 124 -20.46 -0.16 16.57
CA VAL A 124 -21.57 0.27 15.70
C VAL A 124 -22.86 -0.44 16.07
N LEU A 125 -22.78 -1.74 16.41
CA LEU A 125 -23.96 -2.54 16.74
C LEU A 125 -24.65 -2.07 18.03
N ASP A 126 -23.91 -1.52 18.98
CA ASP A 126 -24.43 -1.00 20.25
C ASP A 126 -24.04 0.48 20.47
N TYR A 127 -24.06 1.27 19.41
CA TYR A 127 -23.55 2.66 19.41
C TYR A 127 -24.23 3.53 20.48
N GLU A 128 -25.57 3.54 20.52
CA GLU A 128 -26.34 4.32 21.51
C GLU A 128 -26.10 3.82 22.93
N GLY A 129 -26.02 2.51 23.12
CA GLY A 129 -25.72 1.91 24.41
C GLY A 129 -24.33 2.30 24.92
N ILE A 130 -23.29 2.22 24.06
CA ILE A 130 -21.92 2.62 24.39
C ILE A 130 -21.86 4.11 24.71
N ALA A 131 -22.50 4.96 23.91
CA ALA A 131 -22.53 6.41 24.13
C ALA A 131 -23.20 6.76 25.48
N SER A 132 -24.28 6.06 25.85
CA SER A 132 -25.00 6.31 27.11
C SER A 132 -24.23 5.89 28.36
N ARG A 133 -23.27 4.97 28.26
CA ARG A 133 -22.46 4.44 29.37
C ARG A 133 -20.96 4.70 29.20
N ALA A 134 -20.61 5.83 28.58
CA ALA A 134 -19.23 6.21 28.34
C ALA A 134 -18.38 6.15 29.63
N GLY A 135 -17.26 5.44 29.58
CA GLY A 135 -16.36 5.26 30.74
C GLY A 135 -16.74 4.17 31.73
N VAL A 136 -17.96 3.57 31.63
CA VAL A 136 -18.44 2.48 32.50
C VAL A 136 -18.84 1.26 31.65
N PRO A 137 -17.88 0.50 31.15
CA PRO A 137 -18.15 -0.63 30.28
C PRO A 137 -18.84 -1.77 31.02
N THR A 138 -19.80 -2.40 30.34
CA THR A 138 -20.45 -3.64 30.78
C THR A 138 -19.53 -4.84 30.57
N THR A 139 -19.89 -5.99 31.15
CA THR A 139 -19.14 -7.24 30.90
C THR A 139 -19.08 -7.62 29.42
N ARG A 140 -20.14 -7.35 28.66
CA ARG A 140 -20.15 -7.56 27.20
C ARG A 140 -19.13 -6.68 26.50
N ASP A 141 -19.06 -5.39 26.83
CA ASP A 141 -18.12 -4.44 26.27
C ASP A 141 -16.65 -4.89 26.51
N ILE A 142 -16.38 -5.39 27.74
CA ILE A 142 -15.07 -5.90 28.11
C ILE A 142 -14.71 -7.14 27.27
N ILE A 143 -15.64 -8.06 27.07
CA ILE A 143 -15.40 -9.28 26.28
C ILE A 143 -15.10 -8.93 24.81
N PHE A 144 -15.98 -8.16 24.15
CA PHE A 144 -15.77 -7.77 22.75
C PHE A 144 -14.53 -6.89 22.58
N GLY A 145 -14.26 -5.98 23.49
CA GLY A 145 -13.08 -5.14 23.47
C GLY A 145 -11.79 -5.95 23.63
N LEU A 146 -11.74 -6.89 24.57
CA LEU A 146 -10.61 -7.78 24.77
C LEU A 146 -10.37 -8.67 23.54
N MET A 147 -11.45 -9.22 22.98
CA MET A 147 -11.36 -10.01 21.74
C MET A 147 -10.81 -9.17 20.59
N LEU A 148 -11.25 -7.93 20.42
CA LEU A 148 -10.75 -7.03 19.39
C LEU A 148 -9.25 -6.76 19.57
N VAL A 149 -8.80 -6.40 20.78
CA VAL A 149 -7.38 -6.13 21.06
C VAL A 149 -6.50 -7.35 20.76
N VAL A 150 -6.88 -8.53 21.26
CA VAL A 150 -6.10 -9.76 21.04
C VAL A 150 -6.06 -10.15 19.57
N LEU A 151 -7.20 -10.11 18.89
CA LEU A 151 -7.27 -10.47 17.46
C LEU A 151 -6.57 -9.42 16.57
N LEU A 152 -6.57 -8.16 16.94
CA LEU A 152 -5.82 -7.13 16.23
C LEU A 152 -4.30 -7.32 16.38
N LEU A 153 -3.82 -7.66 17.60
CA LEU A 153 -2.42 -8.01 17.81
C LEU A 153 -1.99 -9.23 16.99
N GLU A 154 -2.85 -10.26 16.93
CA GLU A 154 -2.61 -11.44 16.11
C GLU A 154 -2.62 -11.11 14.61
N ALA A 155 -3.57 -10.30 14.13
CA ALA A 155 -3.60 -9.82 12.75
C ALA A 155 -2.32 -9.04 12.40
N THR A 156 -1.87 -8.15 13.29
CA THR A 156 -0.61 -7.40 13.12
C THR A 156 0.60 -8.32 13.05
N ARG A 157 0.64 -9.36 13.91
CA ARG A 157 1.71 -10.38 13.88
C ARG A 157 1.76 -11.11 12.54
N ARG A 158 0.61 -11.40 11.96
CA ARG A 158 0.53 -12.08 10.65
C ARG A 158 1.06 -11.21 9.51
N VAL A 159 0.71 -9.92 9.51
CA VAL A 159 1.04 -8.98 8.42
C VAL A 159 2.50 -8.52 8.50
N ILE A 160 2.89 -7.97 9.64
CA ILE A 160 4.17 -7.25 9.80
C ILE A 160 5.21 -8.10 10.53
N GLY A 161 4.78 -9.18 11.18
CA GLY A 161 5.65 -10.02 12.01
C GLY A 161 5.53 -9.69 13.51
N PRO A 162 6.33 -10.36 14.36
CA PRO A 162 6.11 -10.36 15.81
C PRO A 162 6.60 -9.07 16.52
N ALA A 163 7.46 -8.26 15.91
CA ALA A 163 8.13 -7.15 16.59
C ALA A 163 7.14 -6.12 17.15
N LEU A 164 6.23 -5.61 16.31
CA LEU A 164 5.24 -4.60 16.74
C LEU A 164 4.23 -5.13 17.76
N PRO A 165 3.63 -6.32 17.61
CA PRO A 165 2.76 -6.89 18.65
C PRO A 165 3.45 -7.13 19.97
N ILE A 166 4.74 -7.52 19.99
CA ILE A 166 5.51 -7.66 21.22
C ILE A 166 5.68 -6.31 21.91
N ILE A 167 6.09 -5.28 21.18
CA ILE A 167 6.21 -3.91 21.71
C ILE A 167 4.86 -3.43 22.28
N ALA A 168 3.78 -3.58 21.51
CA ALA A 168 2.44 -3.19 21.97
C ALA A 168 2.03 -3.97 23.23
N SER A 169 2.31 -5.29 23.28
CA SER A 169 2.03 -6.12 24.46
C SER A 169 2.83 -5.68 25.70
N ILE A 170 4.09 -5.27 25.52
CA ILE A 170 4.91 -4.71 26.62
C ILE A 170 4.28 -3.42 27.15
N PHE A 171 3.82 -2.51 26.28
CA PHE A 171 3.14 -1.30 26.72
C PHE A 171 1.77 -1.59 27.40
N ILE A 172 1.01 -2.56 26.88
CA ILE A 172 -0.23 -3.00 27.52
C ILE A 172 0.08 -3.56 28.92
N LEU A 173 1.10 -4.40 29.06
CA LEU A 173 1.54 -4.93 30.34
C LEU A 173 1.99 -3.79 31.29
N TYR A 174 2.74 -2.82 30.76
CA TYR A 174 3.16 -1.63 31.50
C TYR A 174 1.97 -0.87 32.07
N VAL A 175 0.87 -0.70 31.30
CA VAL A 175 -0.36 -0.05 31.78
C VAL A 175 -0.93 -0.74 33.04
N PHE A 176 -0.88 -2.07 33.13
CA PHE A 176 -1.41 -2.81 34.27
C PHE A 176 -0.43 -2.93 35.43
N THR A 177 0.88 -2.93 35.15
CA THR A 177 1.92 -3.10 36.17
C THR A 177 2.46 -1.79 36.73
N GLY A 178 2.06 -0.64 36.17
CA GLY A 178 2.55 0.69 36.53
C GLY A 178 2.68 0.99 38.03
N PRO A 179 1.66 0.67 38.87
CA PRO A 179 1.73 0.90 40.30
C PRO A 179 2.78 0.05 41.05
N HIS A 180 3.27 -1.03 40.44
CA HIS A 180 4.20 -1.98 41.07
C HIS A 180 5.65 -1.81 40.58
N LEU A 181 5.89 -0.80 39.76
CA LEU A 181 7.21 -0.52 39.20
C LEU A 181 8.03 0.40 40.09
N PRO A 182 9.38 0.43 39.94
CA PRO A 182 10.23 1.39 40.62
C PRO A 182 9.82 2.84 40.34
N ASP A 183 10.04 3.75 41.29
CA ASP A 183 9.57 5.14 41.28
C ASP A 183 9.79 5.88 39.97
N PHE A 184 10.89 5.66 39.27
CA PHE A 184 11.18 6.32 38.01
C PHE A 184 10.35 5.83 36.82
N LEU A 185 9.68 4.68 36.93
CA LEU A 185 8.75 4.10 35.96
C LEU A 185 7.32 3.99 36.50
N ALA A 186 7.14 4.25 37.80
CA ALA A 186 5.84 4.09 38.44
C ALA A 186 4.84 5.14 37.95
N PHE A 187 3.63 4.69 37.71
CA PHE A 187 2.48 5.57 37.46
C PHE A 187 1.20 4.91 37.98
N LYS A 188 0.10 5.66 37.99
CA LYS A 188 -1.16 5.22 38.59
C LYS A 188 -1.75 3.92 38.03
N GLY A 189 -1.35 3.54 36.79
CA GLY A 189 -1.90 2.39 36.09
C GLY A 189 -3.36 2.58 35.64
N ALA A 190 -3.93 1.54 35.03
CA ALA A 190 -5.33 1.52 34.65
C ALA A 190 -5.96 0.16 34.98
N SER A 191 -7.26 0.16 35.33
CA SER A 191 -8.05 -1.06 35.41
C SER A 191 -8.35 -1.62 34.01
N LEU A 192 -8.65 -2.92 33.92
CA LEU A 192 -9.06 -3.54 32.66
C LEU A 192 -10.26 -2.82 32.03
N SER A 193 -11.24 -2.46 32.85
CA SER A 193 -12.44 -1.70 32.42
C SER A 193 -12.04 -0.37 31.74
N ARG A 194 -11.16 0.41 32.39
CA ARG A 194 -10.70 1.69 31.85
C ARG A 194 -9.86 1.51 30.59
N PHE A 195 -8.99 0.51 30.55
CA PHE A 195 -8.18 0.19 29.36
C PHE A 195 -9.07 -0.16 28.18
N ILE A 196 -10.05 -1.06 28.36
CA ILE A 196 -10.96 -1.47 27.27
C ILE A 196 -11.82 -0.29 26.82
N SER A 197 -12.37 0.50 27.74
CA SER A 197 -13.14 1.69 27.40
C SER A 197 -12.34 2.64 26.50
N GLN A 198 -11.11 2.97 26.88
CA GLN A 198 -10.24 3.87 26.14
C GLN A 198 -9.79 3.29 24.78
N MET A 199 -9.53 1.97 24.72
CA MET A 199 -9.00 1.35 23.52
C MET A 199 -10.06 1.01 22.47
N THR A 200 -11.28 0.63 22.90
CA THR A 200 -12.25 0.01 22.00
C THR A 200 -13.64 0.65 21.97
N MET A 201 -13.91 1.62 22.86
CA MET A 201 -15.21 2.27 22.96
C MET A 201 -15.13 3.78 22.71
N ASP A 202 -13.94 4.29 22.43
CA ASP A 202 -13.66 5.69 22.18
C ASP A 202 -12.90 5.87 20.85
N THR A 203 -12.87 7.10 20.37
CA THR A 203 -12.14 7.50 19.17
C THR A 203 -10.68 7.87 19.43
N GLU A 204 -10.20 7.69 20.66
CA GLU A 204 -8.81 7.93 21.07
C GLU A 204 -7.92 6.68 20.95
N GLY A 205 -8.51 5.48 20.98
CA GLY A 205 -7.80 4.21 20.92
C GLY A 205 -7.68 3.62 19.51
N ILE A 206 -8.16 2.38 19.36
CA ILE A 206 -8.12 1.65 18.06
C ILE A 206 -8.87 2.41 16.97
N TYR A 207 -10.00 3.03 17.31
CA TYR A 207 -10.79 3.84 16.38
C TYR A 207 -10.29 5.29 16.25
N GLY A 208 -9.04 5.56 16.63
CA GLY A 208 -8.41 6.88 16.63
C GLY A 208 -8.03 7.40 15.23
N VAL A 209 -7.21 8.46 15.25
CA VAL A 209 -6.75 9.17 14.04
C VAL A 209 -6.09 8.24 13.01
N PRO A 210 -5.21 7.28 13.37
CA PRO A 210 -4.59 6.44 12.36
C PRO A 210 -5.60 5.59 11.57
N LEU A 211 -6.62 5.04 12.25
CA LEU A 211 -7.67 4.28 11.58
C LEU A 211 -8.58 5.20 10.76
N HIS A 212 -8.87 6.41 11.25
CA HIS A 212 -9.62 7.41 10.48
C HIS A 212 -8.95 7.70 9.15
N VAL A 213 -7.69 8.09 9.18
CA VAL A 213 -6.90 8.39 7.99
C VAL A 213 -6.81 7.18 7.04
N SER A 214 -6.64 5.98 7.60
CA SER A 214 -6.65 4.74 6.81
C SER A 214 -7.97 4.54 6.08
N ALA A 215 -9.09 4.75 6.78
CA ALA A 215 -10.44 4.52 6.28
C ALA A 215 -10.91 5.58 5.28
N THR A 216 -10.51 6.83 5.42
CA THR A 216 -11.01 7.92 4.58
C THR A 216 -10.11 8.22 3.40
N VAL A 217 -8.82 8.36 3.62
CA VAL A 217 -7.89 8.92 2.63
C VAL A 217 -6.95 7.86 2.06
N VAL A 218 -6.21 7.15 2.94
CA VAL A 218 -5.14 6.26 2.49
C VAL A 218 -5.66 5.15 1.59
N PHE A 219 -6.80 4.54 1.93
CA PHE A 219 -7.40 3.50 1.11
C PHE A 219 -7.68 3.97 -0.32
N LEU A 220 -8.26 5.16 -0.47
CA LEU A 220 -8.60 5.71 -1.78
C LEU A 220 -7.34 6.05 -2.60
N PHE A 221 -6.31 6.59 -1.97
CA PHE A 221 -5.04 6.85 -2.65
C PHE A 221 -4.32 5.57 -3.09
N VAL A 222 -4.34 4.53 -2.25
CA VAL A 222 -3.80 3.21 -2.62
C VAL A 222 -4.61 2.59 -3.76
N LEU A 223 -5.93 2.72 -3.73
CA LEU A 223 -6.80 2.26 -4.81
C LEU A 223 -6.49 3.01 -6.12
N PHE A 224 -6.37 4.34 -6.06
CA PHE A 224 -5.99 5.17 -7.21
C PHE A 224 -4.65 4.74 -7.81
N GLY A 225 -3.62 4.58 -6.95
CA GLY A 225 -2.28 4.17 -7.37
C GLY A 225 -2.27 2.79 -8.03
N THR A 226 -2.93 1.81 -7.42
CA THR A 226 -3.02 0.45 -7.96
C THR A 226 -3.82 0.39 -9.26
N MET A 227 -4.90 1.15 -9.39
CA MET A 227 -5.66 1.27 -10.64
C MET A 227 -4.81 1.90 -11.75
N LEU A 228 -4.07 2.98 -11.47
CA LEU A 228 -3.21 3.63 -12.46
C LEU A 228 -2.06 2.70 -12.91
N GLU A 229 -1.49 1.96 -11.97
CA GLU A 229 -0.47 0.95 -12.26
C GLU A 229 -1.03 -0.16 -13.17
N ARG A 230 -2.19 -0.73 -12.83
CA ARG A 230 -2.88 -1.75 -13.63
C ARG A 230 -3.31 -1.23 -15.01
N ALA A 231 -3.61 0.05 -15.13
CA ALA A 231 -3.91 0.70 -16.41
C ALA A 231 -2.68 0.79 -17.34
N GLY A 232 -1.46 0.61 -16.80
CA GLY A 232 -0.19 0.69 -17.53
C GLY A 232 0.63 1.96 -17.25
N GLY A 233 0.19 2.79 -16.30
CA GLY A 233 0.86 4.05 -15.94
C GLY A 233 2.28 3.85 -15.44
N GLY A 234 2.55 2.79 -14.64
CA GLY A 234 3.90 2.49 -14.16
C GLY A 234 4.90 2.26 -15.29
N ASN A 235 4.54 1.42 -16.27
CA ASN A 235 5.39 1.19 -17.44
C ASN A 235 5.61 2.46 -18.28
N PHE A 236 4.58 3.29 -18.44
CA PHE A 236 4.69 4.58 -19.12
C PHE A 236 5.71 5.50 -18.43
N PHE A 237 5.67 5.64 -17.11
CA PHE A 237 6.59 6.50 -16.36
C PHE A 237 8.05 6.03 -16.48
N ILE A 238 8.28 4.71 -16.44
CA ILE A 238 9.62 4.13 -16.63
C ILE A 238 10.14 4.42 -18.05
N GLN A 239 9.33 4.17 -19.08
CA GLN A 239 9.72 4.43 -20.47
C GLN A 239 9.97 5.92 -20.71
N LEU A 240 9.17 6.80 -20.14
CA LEU A 240 9.36 8.25 -20.20
C LEU A 240 10.69 8.67 -19.55
N ALA A 241 11.01 8.12 -18.38
CA ALA A 241 12.27 8.40 -17.68
C ALA A 241 13.49 7.89 -18.49
N ILE A 242 13.42 6.69 -19.07
CA ILE A 242 14.48 6.13 -19.93
C ILE A 242 14.67 7.01 -21.17
N SER A 243 13.60 7.43 -21.83
CA SER A 243 13.67 8.25 -23.04
C SER A 243 14.30 9.63 -22.79
N GLY A 244 14.08 10.19 -21.60
CA GLY A 244 14.60 11.51 -21.20
C GLY A 244 16.05 11.45 -20.70
N LEU A 245 16.33 10.55 -19.77
CA LEU A 245 17.60 10.51 -19.03
C LEU A 245 18.56 9.42 -19.48
N GLY A 246 18.12 8.42 -20.23
CA GLY A 246 18.93 7.26 -20.59
C GLY A 246 20.21 7.57 -21.37
N ARG A 247 20.24 8.66 -22.15
CA ARG A 247 21.40 9.10 -22.95
C ARG A 247 22.57 9.64 -22.12
N PHE A 248 22.32 10.12 -20.90
CA PHE A 248 23.34 10.72 -20.07
C PHE A 248 24.24 9.66 -19.42
N ARG A 249 25.44 10.09 -18.96
CA ARG A 249 26.34 9.22 -18.19
C ARG A 249 25.62 8.67 -16.96
N GLY A 250 25.62 7.34 -16.77
CA GLY A 250 24.82 6.67 -15.76
C GLY A 250 23.31 6.77 -16.00
N GLY A 251 22.89 6.95 -17.26
CA GLY A 251 21.52 7.20 -17.65
C GLY A 251 20.53 6.15 -17.19
N ALA A 252 20.95 4.87 -17.16
CA ALA A 252 20.11 3.79 -16.64
C ALA A 252 19.72 4.00 -15.16
N ALA A 253 20.69 4.35 -14.30
CA ALA A 253 20.41 4.63 -12.88
C ALA A 253 19.61 5.93 -12.69
N LYS A 254 19.92 6.98 -13.46
CA LYS A 254 19.13 8.22 -13.41
C LYS A 254 17.69 8.02 -13.87
N ALA A 255 17.51 7.20 -14.92
CA ALA A 255 16.16 6.84 -15.38
C ALA A 255 15.43 5.97 -14.36
N ALA A 256 16.15 5.09 -13.65
CA ALA A 256 15.58 4.34 -12.52
C ALA A 256 15.12 5.29 -11.41
N VAL A 257 15.94 6.25 -11.00
CA VAL A 257 15.59 7.25 -9.98
C VAL A 257 14.35 8.06 -10.38
N LEU A 258 14.33 8.58 -11.62
CA LEU A 258 13.19 9.39 -12.09
C LEU A 258 11.94 8.52 -12.32
N GLY A 259 12.06 7.33 -12.88
CA GLY A 259 10.94 6.41 -13.09
C GLY A 259 10.32 5.97 -11.78
N SER A 260 11.17 5.60 -10.82
CA SER A 260 10.74 5.25 -9.47
C SER A 260 10.13 6.46 -8.72
N ALA A 261 10.64 7.68 -8.94
CA ALA A 261 10.03 8.89 -8.42
C ALA A 261 8.60 9.10 -8.96
N LEU A 262 8.43 9.05 -10.27
CA LEU A 262 7.14 9.25 -10.93
C LEU A 262 6.10 8.17 -10.54
N THR A 263 6.55 6.92 -10.40
CA THR A 263 5.69 5.82 -9.95
C THR A 263 5.40 5.93 -8.45
N GLY A 264 6.41 6.26 -7.66
CA GLY A 264 6.31 6.42 -6.20
C GLY A 264 5.38 7.55 -5.77
N VAL A 265 5.40 8.67 -6.52
CA VAL A 265 4.45 9.80 -6.35
C VAL A 265 2.99 9.34 -6.43
N VAL A 266 2.70 8.26 -7.15
CA VAL A 266 1.33 7.75 -7.34
C VAL A 266 1.03 6.59 -6.42
N SER A 267 1.98 5.68 -6.21
CA SER A 267 1.75 4.45 -5.42
C SER A 267 1.72 4.70 -3.91
N GLY A 268 2.44 5.71 -3.41
CA GLY A 268 2.59 5.98 -1.98
C GLY A 268 3.24 4.86 -1.16
N SER A 269 3.62 3.74 -1.81
CA SER A 269 4.21 2.56 -1.18
C SER A 269 5.58 2.27 -1.75
N SER A 270 6.62 2.33 -0.90
CA SER A 270 7.99 2.00 -1.32
C SER A 270 8.15 0.55 -1.77
N ILE A 271 7.49 -0.38 -1.09
CA ILE A 271 7.54 -1.81 -1.40
C ILE A 271 6.93 -2.09 -2.77
N ALA A 272 5.69 -1.64 -2.98
CA ALA A 272 5.02 -1.78 -4.28
C ALA A 272 5.86 -1.13 -5.39
N ASN A 273 6.45 0.04 -5.13
CA ASN A 273 7.27 0.74 -6.09
C ASN A 273 8.54 -0.03 -6.46
N VAL A 274 9.29 -0.59 -5.48
CA VAL A 274 10.47 -1.45 -5.75
C VAL A 274 10.09 -2.64 -6.61
N VAL A 275 8.98 -3.30 -6.32
CA VAL A 275 8.54 -4.48 -7.09
C VAL A 275 8.14 -4.08 -8.52
N THR A 276 7.46 -2.95 -8.68
CA THR A 276 6.99 -2.50 -9.99
C THR A 276 8.14 -2.00 -10.87
N THR A 277 8.94 -1.07 -10.35
CA THR A 277 10.01 -0.43 -11.13
C THR A 277 11.28 -1.26 -11.16
N GLY A 278 11.64 -1.91 -10.05
CA GLY A 278 12.89 -2.67 -9.93
C GLY A 278 12.99 -3.88 -10.88
N THR A 279 11.85 -4.49 -11.23
CA THR A 279 11.85 -5.58 -12.25
C THR A 279 12.38 -5.16 -13.61
N PHE A 280 12.31 -3.87 -13.95
CA PHE A 280 12.85 -3.30 -15.19
C PHE A 280 14.15 -2.56 -14.99
N THR A 281 14.25 -1.77 -13.95
CA THR A 281 15.37 -0.84 -13.73
C THR A 281 16.61 -1.55 -13.23
N ILE A 282 16.50 -2.56 -12.36
CA ILE A 282 17.64 -3.33 -11.87
C ILE A 282 18.33 -4.10 -13.02
N PRO A 283 17.63 -4.89 -13.85
CA PRO A 283 18.26 -5.51 -15.03
C PRO A 283 18.88 -4.50 -15.98
N LEU A 284 18.23 -3.36 -16.22
CA LEU A 284 18.75 -2.31 -17.07
C LEU A 284 20.06 -1.72 -16.53
N MET A 285 20.14 -1.43 -15.24
CA MET A 285 21.35 -0.95 -14.58
C MET A 285 22.49 -1.97 -14.63
N LYS A 286 22.19 -3.25 -14.38
CA LYS A 286 23.16 -4.36 -14.52
C LYS A 286 23.71 -4.48 -15.94
N LYS A 287 22.84 -4.37 -16.97
CA LYS A 287 23.23 -4.43 -18.38
C LYS A 287 24.26 -3.36 -18.77
N VAL A 288 24.17 -2.17 -18.17
CA VAL A 288 25.12 -1.07 -18.46
C VAL A 288 26.35 -1.09 -17.55
N GLY A 289 26.48 -2.07 -16.65
CA GLY A 289 27.69 -2.32 -15.86
C GLY A 289 27.62 -1.87 -14.38
N TYR A 290 26.44 -1.56 -13.85
CA TYR A 290 26.31 -1.39 -12.39
C TYR A 290 26.42 -2.74 -11.67
N PRO A 291 27.18 -2.82 -10.56
CA PRO A 291 27.13 -3.98 -9.66
C PRO A 291 25.71 -4.25 -9.17
N PRO A 292 25.29 -5.52 -9.03
CA PRO A 292 23.92 -5.88 -8.62
C PRO A 292 23.47 -5.21 -7.32
N GLU A 293 24.35 -5.15 -6.32
CA GLU A 293 24.08 -4.57 -5.01
C GLU A 293 23.82 -3.04 -5.12
N LYS A 294 24.57 -2.34 -5.98
CA LYS A 294 24.41 -0.92 -6.22
C LYS A 294 23.15 -0.63 -7.01
N ALA A 295 22.83 -1.47 -8.00
CA ALA A 295 21.57 -1.36 -8.75
C ALA A 295 20.36 -1.52 -7.82
N ALA A 296 20.38 -2.53 -6.95
CA ALA A 296 19.35 -2.74 -5.95
C ALA A 296 19.26 -1.58 -4.95
N ALA A 297 20.40 -1.07 -4.46
CA ALA A 297 20.45 0.04 -3.52
C ALA A 297 19.86 1.34 -4.12
N VAL A 298 20.16 1.65 -5.39
CA VAL A 298 19.60 2.81 -6.10
C VAL A 298 18.08 2.68 -6.20
N GLU A 299 17.58 1.51 -6.56
CA GLU A 299 16.15 1.27 -6.69
C GLU A 299 15.41 1.40 -5.36
N VAL A 300 15.92 0.77 -4.30
CA VAL A 300 15.35 0.84 -2.95
C VAL A 300 15.34 2.28 -2.44
N ALA A 301 16.46 3.01 -2.56
CA ALA A 301 16.55 4.40 -2.12
C ALA A 301 15.58 5.31 -2.89
N SER A 302 15.43 5.10 -4.21
CA SER A 302 14.49 5.86 -5.03
C SER A 302 13.05 5.61 -4.62
N SER A 303 12.71 4.36 -4.36
CA SER A 303 11.36 3.94 -3.99
C SER A 303 10.96 4.43 -2.61
N ILE A 304 11.88 4.45 -1.63
CA ILE A 304 11.63 5.01 -0.30
C ILE A 304 11.35 6.52 -0.40
N ASN A 305 12.12 7.24 -1.21
CA ASN A 305 11.90 8.67 -1.43
C ASN A 305 10.55 8.98 -2.08
N GLY A 306 9.93 8.02 -2.78
CA GLY A 306 8.58 8.16 -3.33
C GLY A 306 7.51 8.45 -2.27
N GLN A 307 7.69 7.94 -1.04
CA GLN A 307 6.77 8.21 0.07
C GLN A 307 6.82 9.67 0.57
N LEU A 308 7.89 10.41 0.26
CA LEU A 308 8.03 11.82 0.60
C LEU A 308 7.53 12.74 -0.51
N ALA A 309 7.39 12.23 -1.73
CA ALA A 309 7.14 13.05 -2.91
C ALA A 309 5.64 13.36 -3.09
N PRO A 310 5.23 14.64 -3.06
CA PRO A 310 3.87 15.03 -3.39
C PRO A 310 3.50 14.63 -4.84
N PRO A 311 2.22 14.41 -5.15
CA PRO A 311 1.03 14.74 -4.37
C PRO A 311 0.48 13.63 -3.48
N VAL A 312 0.81 12.35 -3.70
CA VAL A 312 0.17 11.26 -2.95
C VAL A 312 0.89 10.99 -1.63
N MET A 313 2.23 10.93 -1.67
CA MET A 313 3.07 10.63 -0.50
C MET A 313 2.71 9.30 0.18
N GLY A 314 3.31 8.99 1.31
CA GLY A 314 2.93 7.85 2.15
C GLY A 314 1.84 8.22 3.17
N ALA A 315 1.26 7.19 3.80
CA ALA A 315 0.21 7.35 4.81
C ALA A 315 0.58 8.32 5.95
N ALA A 316 1.86 8.40 6.29
CA ALA A 316 2.36 9.30 7.35
C ALA A 316 2.01 10.77 7.11
N ALA A 317 1.99 11.23 5.87
CA ALA A 317 1.69 12.62 5.55
C ALA A 317 0.25 13.02 5.90
N PHE A 318 -0.70 12.11 5.71
CA PHE A 318 -2.10 12.32 6.08
C PHE A 318 -2.28 12.29 7.60
N ILE A 319 -1.57 11.39 8.30
CA ILE A 319 -1.56 11.33 9.75
C ILE A 319 -0.97 12.63 10.35
N ILE A 320 0.11 13.16 9.75
CA ILE A 320 0.69 14.44 10.15
C ILE A 320 -0.33 15.58 9.98
N ALA A 321 -1.04 15.63 8.85
CA ALA A 321 -2.05 16.65 8.59
C ALA A 321 -3.13 16.67 9.69
N GLU A 322 -3.62 15.50 10.09
CA GLU A 322 -4.62 15.36 11.15
C GLU A 322 -4.10 15.74 12.53
N TYR A 323 -2.90 15.25 12.91
CA TYR A 323 -2.35 15.58 14.24
C TYR A 323 -1.95 17.04 14.40
N VAL A 324 -1.45 17.67 13.33
CA VAL A 324 -1.06 19.10 13.33
C VAL A 324 -2.27 19.99 13.05
N ASN A 325 -3.41 19.39 12.65
CA ASN A 325 -4.65 20.08 12.29
C ASN A 325 -4.43 21.16 11.19
N VAL A 326 -3.79 20.73 10.10
CA VAL A 326 -3.58 21.56 8.92
C VAL A 326 -4.12 20.86 7.67
N PRO A 327 -4.56 21.59 6.63
CA PRO A 327 -4.93 20.99 5.36
C PRO A 327 -3.79 20.15 4.78
N TYR A 328 -4.12 19.00 4.20
CA TYR A 328 -3.13 18.09 3.57
C TYR A 328 -2.20 18.79 2.59
N ILE A 329 -2.70 19.79 1.85
CA ILE A 329 -1.91 20.52 0.88
C ILE A 329 -0.74 21.29 1.51
N GLU A 330 -0.87 21.74 2.75
CA GLU A 330 0.21 22.42 3.47
C GLU A 330 1.33 21.44 3.83
N VAL A 331 0.98 20.24 4.25
CA VAL A 331 1.95 19.14 4.48
C VAL A 331 2.65 18.79 3.16
N ALA A 332 1.90 18.68 2.07
CA ALA A 332 2.45 18.40 0.73
C ALA A 332 3.43 19.48 0.27
N LYS A 333 3.12 20.75 0.46
CA LYS A 333 4.02 21.87 0.16
C LYS A 333 5.31 21.81 0.99
N ALA A 334 5.18 21.53 2.29
CA ALA A 334 6.33 21.39 3.19
C ALA A 334 7.22 20.21 2.79
N ALA A 335 6.62 19.07 2.39
CA ALA A 335 7.32 17.87 1.97
C ALA A 335 8.03 18.03 0.61
N ALA A 336 7.62 18.96 -0.24
CA ALA A 336 8.20 19.15 -1.58
C ALA A 336 9.69 19.49 -1.53
N ILE A 337 10.13 20.32 -0.58
CA ILE A 337 11.54 20.71 -0.46
C ILE A 337 12.43 19.54 -0.07
N PRO A 338 12.16 18.78 1.02
CA PRO A 338 12.97 17.62 1.37
C PRO A 338 12.90 16.51 0.31
N ALA A 339 11.76 16.32 -0.35
CA ALA A 339 11.63 15.36 -1.45
C ALA A 339 12.55 15.75 -2.63
N PHE A 340 12.53 17.02 -3.05
CA PHE A 340 13.42 17.51 -4.10
C PHE A 340 14.90 17.34 -3.71
N ALA A 341 15.28 17.71 -2.49
CA ALA A 341 16.65 17.57 -2.01
C ALA A 341 17.10 16.09 -2.01
N ALA A 342 16.24 15.17 -1.56
CA ALA A 342 16.52 13.73 -1.53
C ALA A 342 16.72 13.17 -2.94
N TYR A 343 15.84 13.49 -3.89
CA TYR A 343 16.00 13.04 -5.28
C TYR A 343 17.19 13.71 -5.98
N ALA A 344 17.45 14.99 -5.76
CA ALA A 344 18.62 15.66 -6.31
C ALA A 344 19.92 15.03 -5.79
N GLY A 345 19.99 14.76 -4.48
CA GLY A 345 21.11 14.03 -3.87
C GLY A 345 21.31 12.65 -4.46
N LEU A 346 20.24 11.89 -4.65
CA LEU A 346 20.31 10.54 -5.22
C LEU A 346 20.73 10.57 -6.70
N LEU A 347 20.23 11.50 -7.50
CA LEU A 347 20.67 11.73 -8.88
C LEU A 347 22.16 12.12 -8.95
N TRP A 348 22.62 12.91 -7.99
CA TRP A 348 24.04 13.29 -7.90
C TRP A 348 24.89 12.08 -7.53
N ILE A 349 24.53 11.31 -6.51
CA ILE A 349 25.23 10.09 -6.09
C ILE A 349 25.32 9.09 -7.25
N THR A 350 24.22 8.85 -7.96
CA THR A 350 24.22 7.95 -9.13
C THR A 350 25.09 8.46 -10.26
N HIS A 351 25.19 9.79 -10.43
CA HIS A 351 26.10 10.38 -11.42
C HIS A 351 27.57 10.17 -11.05
N VAL A 352 27.95 10.46 -9.80
CA VAL A 352 29.33 10.29 -9.32
C VAL A 352 29.74 8.82 -9.39
N GLU A 353 28.84 7.90 -9.01
CA GLU A 353 29.11 6.47 -9.08
C GLU A 353 29.29 6.00 -10.53
N ALA A 354 28.48 6.49 -11.46
CA ALA A 354 28.67 6.21 -12.89
C ALA A 354 30.00 6.76 -13.43
N CYS A 355 30.47 7.91 -12.94
CA CYS A 355 31.78 8.43 -13.30
C CYS A 355 32.91 7.54 -12.76
N LYS A 356 32.80 7.10 -11.50
CA LYS A 356 33.77 6.21 -10.85
C LYS A 356 33.89 4.85 -11.56
N LEU A 357 32.76 4.31 -12.02
CA LEU A 357 32.70 3.04 -12.74
C LEU A 357 33.00 3.18 -14.26
N GLY A 358 33.25 4.38 -14.77
CA GLY A 358 33.49 4.62 -16.18
C GLY A 358 32.30 4.36 -17.11
N LEU A 359 31.08 4.35 -16.55
CA LEU A 359 29.86 3.99 -17.31
C LEU A 359 29.48 5.09 -18.29
N ARG A 360 28.87 4.64 -19.41
CA ARG A 360 28.32 5.54 -20.44
C ARG A 360 26.79 5.54 -20.39
N GLY A 361 26.16 6.42 -21.16
CA GLY A 361 24.71 6.38 -21.40
C GLY A 361 24.32 5.25 -22.35
N LEU A 362 23.02 4.98 -22.44
CA LEU A 362 22.43 4.06 -23.40
C LEU A 362 22.63 4.60 -24.84
N SER A 363 22.77 3.68 -25.79
CA SER A 363 22.88 4.04 -27.19
C SER A 363 21.55 4.58 -27.74
N LYS A 364 21.62 5.40 -28.83
CA LYS A 364 20.39 5.94 -29.45
C LYS A 364 19.43 4.85 -29.95
N SER A 365 19.94 3.70 -30.32
CA SER A 365 19.15 2.55 -30.80
C SER A 365 18.39 1.84 -29.66
N GLU A 366 18.83 2.02 -28.40
CA GLU A 366 18.19 1.42 -27.22
C GLU A 366 17.21 2.37 -26.52
N LEU A 367 17.17 3.63 -26.96
CA LEU A 367 16.33 4.66 -26.36
C LEU A 367 14.99 4.77 -27.09
N PRO A 368 13.85 4.68 -26.38
CA PRO A 368 12.56 5.03 -26.94
C PRO A 368 12.53 6.53 -27.29
N SER A 369 11.74 6.89 -28.32
CA SER A 369 11.55 8.30 -28.67
C SER A 369 10.72 9.02 -27.62
N PHE A 370 11.27 10.08 -27.03
CA PHE A 370 10.59 10.85 -25.97
C PHE A 370 9.19 11.32 -26.37
N TRP A 371 9.07 11.94 -27.54
CA TRP A 371 7.78 12.49 -27.99
C TRP A 371 6.75 11.40 -28.33
N THR A 372 7.20 10.26 -28.84
CA THR A 372 6.31 9.12 -29.11
C THR A 372 5.82 8.54 -27.79
N THR A 373 6.73 8.26 -26.86
CA THR A 373 6.37 7.74 -25.54
C THR A 373 5.43 8.68 -24.78
N LEU A 374 5.71 9.99 -24.80
CA LEU A 374 4.86 10.97 -24.15
C LEU A 374 3.45 10.99 -24.74
N LYS A 375 3.31 10.97 -26.08
CA LYS A 375 2.00 10.96 -26.74
C LYS A 375 1.19 9.70 -26.45
N GLU A 376 1.85 8.55 -26.42
CA GLU A 376 1.19 7.26 -26.14
C GLU A 376 0.65 7.18 -24.70
N GLY A 377 1.33 7.81 -23.73
CA GLY A 377 0.95 7.76 -22.33
C GLY A 377 0.32 9.02 -21.75
N LEU A 378 0.04 10.05 -22.57
CA LEU A 378 -0.50 11.33 -22.09
C LEU A 378 -1.80 11.17 -21.31
N HIS A 379 -2.62 10.19 -21.65
CA HIS A 379 -3.88 9.90 -20.98
C HIS A 379 -3.71 9.46 -19.52
N PHE A 380 -2.54 8.92 -19.11
CA PHE A 380 -2.25 8.59 -17.71
C PHE A 380 -1.98 9.83 -16.84
N LEU A 381 -1.61 10.96 -17.46
CA LEU A 381 -1.40 12.20 -16.74
C LEU A 381 -2.73 12.90 -16.41
N ILE A 382 -3.83 12.62 -17.13
CA ILE A 382 -5.12 13.26 -16.93
C ILE A 382 -5.66 13.06 -15.51
N PRO A 383 -5.72 11.82 -14.95
CA PRO A 383 -6.19 11.61 -13.58
C PRO A 383 -5.30 12.30 -12.53
N ILE A 384 -3.98 12.34 -12.78
CA ILE A 384 -3.02 13.01 -11.88
C ILE A 384 -3.22 14.52 -11.93
N CYS A 385 -3.37 15.10 -13.12
CA CYS A 385 -3.67 16.53 -13.27
C CYS A 385 -5.02 16.89 -12.63
N MET A 386 -6.02 16.01 -12.75
CA MET A 386 -7.31 16.18 -12.09
C MET A 386 -7.15 16.18 -10.57
N LEU A 387 -6.40 15.24 -10.01
CA LEU A 387 -6.10 15.18 -8.58
C LEU A 387 -5.42 16.48 -8.10
N LEU A 388 -4.40 16.94 -8.82
CA LEU A 388 -3.69 18.18 -8.49
C LEU A 388 -4.58 19.41 -8.61
N TYR A 389 -5.41 19.48 -9.63
CA TYR A 389 -6.38 20.56 -9.82
C TYR A 389 -7.37 20.64 -8.66
N GLU A 390 -7.94 19.50 -8.25
CA GLU A 390 -8.87 19.43 -7.13
C GLU A 390 -8.21 19.82 -5.78
N LEU A 391 -6.97 19.35 -5.53
CA LEU A 391 -6.26 19.64 -4.29
C LEU A 391 -5.73 21.07 -4.21
N ILE A 392 -5.17 21.61 -5.31
CA ILE A 392 -4.41 22.88 -5.28
C ILE A 392 -5.30 24.07 -5.66
N ILE A 393 -6.12 23.93 -6.71
CA ILE A 393 -6.92 25.03 -7.26
C ILE A 393 -8.29 25.07 -6.60
N MET A 394 -9.01 23.94 -6.58
CA MET A 394 -10.34 23.88 -6.00
C MET A 394 -10.33 23.77 -4.48
N GLN A 395 -9.18 23.39 -3.88
CA GLN A 395 -8.99 23.24 -2.42
C GLN A 395 -10.02 22.30 -1.77
N HIS A 396 -10.46 21.29 -2.49
CA HIS A 396 -11.32 20.25 -1.95
C HIS A 396 -10.54 19.35 -0.98
N SER A 397 -11.28 18.60 -0.15
CA SER A 397 -10.67 17.59 0.73
C SER A 397 -9.88 16.55 -0.07
N ALA A 398 -8.84 15.97 0.54
CA ALA A 398 -8.02 14.94 -0.10
C ALA A 398 -8.85 13.74 -0.56
N GLU A 399 -9.84 13.36 0.25
CA GLU A 399 -10.79 12.27 -0.02
C GLU A 399 -11.62 12.53 -1.29
N MET A 400 -12.27 13.69 -1.39
CA MET A 400 -13.07 14.06 -2.56
C MET A 400 -12.22 14.22 -3.83
N SER A 401 -11.02 14.77 -3.68
CA SER A 401 -10.08 14.99 -4.79
C SER A 401 -9.64 13.66 -5.41
N VAL A 402 -9.24 12.70 -4.58
CA VAL A 402 -8.83 11.39 -5.08
C VAL A 402 -10.01 10.58 -5.60
N PHE A 403 -11.20 10.69 -4.99
CA PHE A 403 -12.42 10.05 -5.52
C PHE A 403 -12.71 10.50 -6.97
N ARG A 404 -12.69 11.79 -7.24
CA ARG A 404 -12.90 12.32 -8.59
C ARG A 404 -11.81 11.86 -9.57
N ALA A 405 -10.57 11.81 -9.13
CA ALA A 405 -9.46 11.26 -9.92
C ALA A 405 -9.65 9.77 -10.25
N ILE A 406 -10.15 8.97 -9.29
CA ILE A 406 -10.49 7.56 -9.51
C ILE A 406 -11.61 7.42 -10.56
N VAL A 407 -12.65 8.24 -10.50
CA VAL A 407 -13.74 8.22 -11.49
C VAL A 407 -13.20 8.50 -12.90
N VAL A 408 -12.37 9.53 -13.05
CA VAL A 408 -11.72 9.84 -14.33
C VAL A 408 -10.84 8.70 -14.81
N LEU A 409 -10.05 8.10 -13.91
CA LEU A 409 -9.20 6.96 -14.24
C LEU A 409 -10.03 5.73 -14.66
N ALA A 410 -11.13 5.44 -13.97
CA ALA A 410 -12.03 4.35 -14.33
C ALA A 410 -12.62 4.53 -15.73
N LEU A 411 -13.04 5.75 -16.07
CA LEU A 411 -13.52 6.08 -17.42
C LEU A 411 -12.43 5.87 -18.49
N ILE A 412 -11.19 6.26 -18.20
CA ILE A 412 -10.06 6.01 -19.09
C ILE A 412 -9.82 4.51 -19.26
N MET A 413 -9.81 3.74 -18.17
CA MET A 413 -9.60 2.28 -18.23
C MET A 413 -10.67 1.58 -19.05
N LEU A 414 -11.94 1.97 -18.90
CA LEU A 414 -13.04 1.42 -19.69
C LEU A 414 -12.95 1.85 -21.16
N GLY A 415 -12.48 3.06 -21.45
CA GLY A 415 -12.30 3.58 -22.81
C GLY A 415 -11.10 3.00 -23.57
N GLN A 416 -10.02 2.61 -22.88
CA GLN A 416 -8.80 2.13 -23.52
C GLN A 416 -8.99 0.95 -24.50
N PRO A 417 -9.72 -0.13 -24.17
CA PRO A 417 -9.94 -1.23 -25.11
C PRO A 417 -10.67 -0.80 -26.38
N VAL A 418 -11.65 0.09 -26.24
CA VAL A 418 -12.45 0.62 -27.35
C VAL A 418 -11.56 1.44 -28.28
N VAL A 419 -10.76 2.35 -27.73
CA VAL A 419 -9.83 3.18 -28.51
C VAL A 419 -8.78 2.32 -29.22
N LYS A 420 -8.18 1.35 -28.52
CA LYS A 420 -7.21 0.40 -29.11
C LYS A 420 -7.83 -0.40 -30.26
N ALA A 421 -9.07 -0.85 -30.13
CA ALA A 421 -9.78 -1.59 -31.17
C ALA A 421 -10.02 -0.72 -32.42
N PHE A 422 -10.42 0.55 -32.24
CA PHE A 422 -10.60 1.50 -33.35
C PHE A 422 -9.30 1.83 -34.07
N VAL A 423 -8.22 2.07 -33.32
CA VAL A 423 -6.89 2.38 -33.89
C VAL A 423 -6.34 1.17 -34.68
N HIS A 424 -6.50 -0.05 -34.15
CA HIS A 424 -6.06 -1.28 -34.83
C HIS A 424 -6.84 -1.54 -36.13
N LYS A 425 -8.17 -1.28 -36.11
CA LYS A 425 -9.01 -1.41 -37.30
C LYS A 425 -8.65 -0.39 -38.39
N LYS A 426 -8.25 0.83 -37.98
CA LYS A 426 -7.78 1.88 -38.90
C LYS A 426 -6.40 1.59 -39.48
N SER A 427 -5.50 0.97 -38.71
CA SER A 427 -4.17 0.53 -39.16
C SER A 427 -4.26 -0.62 -40.17
N LYS A 428 -5.10 -1.64 -39.90
CA LYS A 428 -5.36 -2.73 -40.87
C LYS A 428 -5.98 -2.24 -42.20
N ARG A 429 -6.87 -1.23 -42.15
CA ARG A 429 -7.42 -0.62 -43.37
C ARG A 429 -6.38 0.21 -44.16
N LYS A 430 -5.37 0.79 -43.49
CA LYS A 430 -4.27 1.49 -44.16
C LYS A 430 -3.22 0.53 -44.74
N ALA A 431 -3.05 -0.66 -44.21
CA ALA A 431 -2.14 -1.67 -44.72
C ALA A 431 -2.74 -2.47 -45.89
N LEU A 432 -4.05 -2.37 -46.15
CA LEU A 432 -4.78 -2.99 -47.24
C LEU A 432 -5.07 -2.03 -48.41
N LYS A 433 -4.62 -0.79 -48.35
CA LYS A 433 -4.57 0.23 -49.41
C LYS A 433 -3.11 0.49 -49.81
#